data_e2537bfe78a66794881f2f590c9b7546
#
_entry.id   e2537bfe78a66794881f2f590c9b7546
#
_cell.length_a   1.000
_cell.length_b   1.000
_cell.length_c   1.000
_cell.angle_alpha   90.00
_cell.angle_beta   90.00
_cell.angle_gamma   90.00
#
_symmetry.space_group_name_H-M   'P 1'
#
loop_
_entity.id
_entity.type
_entity.pdbx_description
1 polymer ?
#
loop_
_entity_poly.entity_id
_entity_poly.type
_entity_poly.pdbx_seq_one_letter_code
_entity_poly.pdbx_strand_id
1 'polypeptide(L)'
;MTDQHSSPPPVRQLRLVVEAEDYDAALAFYRDVLGLPQQIAYADGEDDRVAILDVGRATLEIASPGHARAIDDVEVGRRVAGHLRVALEVGDAGDATDRAVAAGASLVAPPTRTPWGSLNSRLDAPAGLHLTLFQELGGEEGVPPGVVAETGPGDDPAPHRG
;
A
#
# COMPACT_ATOMS: atom_id res chain seq x y z
N MET A 1 -19.33 26.60 -27.32
CA MET A 1 -19.00 26.00 -26.00
C MET A 1 -17.98 24.90 -26.28
N THR A 2 -16.73 25.19 -26.05
CA THR A 2 -15.65 24.21 -26.16
C THR A 2 -15.59 23.43 -24.85
N ASP A 3 -16.00 22.16 -24.91
CA ASP A 3 -15.82 21.19 -23.85
C ASP A 3 -14.32 21.06 -23.57
N GLN A 4 -13.83 21.73 -22.55
CA GLN A 4 -12.49 21.47 -22.05
C GLN A 4 -12.55 20.12 -21.32
N HIS A 5 -12.29 19.05 -22.07
CA HIS A 5 -11.93 17.76 -21.46
C HIS A 5 -10.63 17.98 -20.71
N SER A 6 -10.74 18.36 -19.43
CA SER A 6 -9.56 18.37 -18.57
C SER A 6 -9.09 16.92 -18.41
N SER A 7 -7.85 16.66 -18.78
CA SER A 7 -7.25 15.34 -18.56
C SER A 7 -7.36 14.94 -17.09
N PRO A 8 -7.64 13.67 -16.79
CA PRO A 8 -7.73 13.21 -15.40
C PRO A 8 -6.38 13.45 -14.68
N PRO A 9 -6.41 13.71 -13.37
CA PRO A 9 -5.19 13.87 -12.60
C PRO A 9 -4.32 12.60 -12.69
N PRO A 10 -2.99 12.73 -12.80
CA PRO A 10 -2.10 11.59 -12.98
C PRO A 10 -2.04 10.71 -11.73
N VAL A 11 -1.83 9.40 -11.94
CA VAL A 11 -1.44 8.48 -10.88
C VAL A 11 -0.03 8.85 -10.38
N ARG A 12 0.15 8.99 -9.08
CA ARG A 12 1.39 9.45 -8.47
C ARG A 12 2.33 8.32 -8.06
N GLN A 13 1.79 7.20 -7.63
CA GLN A 13 2.56 6.06 -7.13
C GLN A 13 1.90 4.73 -7.50
N LEU A 14 2.71 3.75 -7.85
CA LEU A 14 2.32 2.34 -7.91
C LEU A 14 2.89 1.63 -6.69
N ARG A 15 2.06 0.86 -6.00
CA ARG A 15 2.50 -0.04 -4.94
C ARG A 15 2.01 -1.45 -5.27
N LEU A 16 2.94 -2.38 -5.44
CA LEU A 16 2.63 -3.80 -5.58
C LEU A 16 2.63 -4.43 -4.19
N VAL A 17 1.50 -4.96 -3.76
CA VAL A 17 1.36 -5.63 -2.46
C VAL A 17 1.36 -7.13 -2.68
N VAL A 18 2.35 -7.81 -2.09
CA VAL A 18 2.53 -9.26 -2.20
C VAL A 18 2.32 -9.88 -0.83
N GLU A 19 1.41 -10.82 -0.74
CA GLU A 19 1.24 -11.65 0.45
C GLU A 19 2.28 -12.77 0.45
N ALA A 20 3.12 -12.84 1.49
CA ALA A 20 4.15 -13.86 1.63
C ALA A 20 3.84 -14.78 2.82
N GLU A 21 3.73 -16.08 2.57
CA GLU A 21 3.56 -17.09 3.62
C GLU A 21 4.77 -17.14 4.55
N ASP A 22 5.98 -17.10 3.99
CA ASP A 22 7.23 -16.93 4.72
C ASP A 22 7.69 -15.48 4.57
N TYR A 23 7.19 -14.62 5.45
CA TYR A 23 7.49 -13.21 5.45
C TYR A 23 8.98 -12.92 5.60
N ASP A 24 9.66 -13.60 6.53
CA ASP A 24 11.06 -13.32 6.84
C ASP A 24 11.98 -13.74 5.70
N ALA A 25 11.72 -14.88 5.10
CA ALA A 25 12.48 -15.34 3.92
C ALA A 25 12.25 -14.44 2.70
N ALA A 26 11.00 -13.99 2.45
CA ALA A 26 10.70 -13.08 1.37
C ALA A 26 11.36 -11.72 1.59
N LEU A 27 11.27 -11.16 2.80
CA LEU A 27 11.91 -9.90 3.13
C LEU A 27 13.42 -9.96 2.97
N ALA A 28 14.08 -11.00 3.51
CA ALA A 28 15.53 -11.21 3.38
C ALA A 28 15.93 -11.32 1.90
N PHE A 29 15.18 -12.03 1.09
CA PHE A 29 15.48 -12.16 -0.33
C PHE A 29 15.43 -10.80 -1.05
N TYR A 30 14.34 -10.05 -0.93
CA TYR A 30 14.20 -8.79 -1.66
C TYR A 30 15.09 -7.69 -1.09
N ARG A 31 15.19 -7.55 0.22
CA ARG A 31 16.01 -6.54 0.88
C ARG A 31 17.50 -6.85 0.81
N ASP A 32 17.91 -8.06 1.21
CA ASP A 32 19.31 -8.38 1.45
C ASP A 32 19.99 -9.00 0.23
N VAL A 33 19.29 -9.83 -0.56
CA VAL A 33 19.84 -10.46 -1.76
C VAL A 33 19.69 -9.54 -2.98
N LEU A 34 18.52 -8.98 -3.22
CA LEU A 34 18.28 -8.06 -4.34
C LEU A 34 18.64 -6.62 -4.01
N GLY A 35 18.88 -6.28 -2.76
CA GLY A 35 19.34 -4.96 -2.34
C GLY A 35 18.29 -3.86 -2.42
N LEU A 36 16.99 -4.17 -2.24
CA LEU A 36 15.93 -3.17 -2.20
C LEU A 36 15.93 -2.47 -0.84
N PRO A 37 16.21 -1.15 -0.76
CA PRO A 37 16.24 -0.45 0.52
C PRO A 37 14.88 -0.53 1.22
N GLN A 38 14.88 -0.90 2.49
CA GLN A 38 13.69 -0.87 3.32
C GLN A 38 13.40 0.58 3.72
N GLN A 39 12.24 1.10 3.32
CA GLN A 39 11.78 2.43 3.73
C GLN A 39 11.17 2.39 5.13
N ILE A 40 10.27 1.45 5.34
CA ILE A 40 9.47 1.35 6.57
C ILE A 40 9.11 -0.12 6.81
N ALA A 41 9.00 -0.50 8.08
CA ALA A 41 8.35 -1.75 8.49
C ALA A 41 7.39 -1.46 9.64
N TYR A 42 6.30 -2.21 9.67
CA TYR A 42 5.29 -2.15 10.74
C TYR A 42 5.03 -3.56 11.24
N ALA A 43 4.84 -3.70 12.53
CA ALA A 43 4.44 -4.94 13.16
C ALA A 43 3.42 -4.66 14.28
N ASP A 44 2.33 -5.44 14.28
CA ASP A 44 1.37 -5.52 15.38
C ASP A 44 1.16 -7.01 15.72
N GLY A 45 2.13 -7.57 16.44
CA GLY A 45 2.23 -9.00 16.71
C GLY A 45 3.01 -9.79 15.64
N GLU A 46 3.03 -11.11 15.76
CA GLU A 46 3.83 -11.98 14.90
C GLU A 46 3.25 -12.16 13.49
N ASP A 47 1.92 -12.12 13.36
CA ASP A 47 1.22 -12.38 12.10
C ASP A 47 0.81 -11.12 11.33
N ASP A 48 0.87 -9.95 11.96
CA ASP A 48 0.53 -8.69 11.33
C ASP A 48 1.80 -7.86 11.10
N ARG A 49 2.48 -8.14 9.98
CA ARG A 49 3.74 -7.48 9.60
C ARG A 49 3.71 -7.06 8.15
N VAL A 50 4.27 -5.90 7.86
CA VAL A 50 4.52 -5.40 6.51
C VAL A 50 5.86 -4.66 6.44
N ALA A 51 6.61 -4.88 5.37
CA ALA A 51 7.76 -4.07 5.01
C ALA A 51 7.52 -3.40 3.66
N ILE A 52 7.87 -2.14 3.56
CA ILE A 52 7.81 -1.35 2.33
C ILE A 52 9.25 -1.16 1.84
N LEU A 53 9.53 -1.72 0.67
CA LEU A 53 10.82 -1.61 0.02
C LEU A 53 10.75 -0.58 -1.11
N ASP A 54 11.80 0.20 -1.26
CA ASP A 54 11.93 1.15 -2.37
C ASP A 54 12.32 0.42 -3.66
N VAL A 55 11.53 0.61 -4.70
CA VAL A 55 11.78 0.07 -6.04
C VAL A 55 11.81 1.23 -7.05
N GLY A 56 12.58 2.26 -6.75
CA GLY A 56 12.62 3.48 -7.54
C GLY A 56 11.34 4.30 -7.39
N ARG A 57 10.57 4.45 -8.47
CA ARG A 57 9.29 5.19 -8.43
C ARG A 57 8.10 4.35 -8.00
N ALA A 58 8.29 3.06 -7.81
CA ALA A 58 7.31 2.13 -7.28
C ALA A 58 7.83 1.53 -5.98
N THR A 59 6.93 1.03 -5.15
CA THR A 59 7.29 0.28 -3.95
C THR A 59 6.81 -1.15 -4.05
N LEU A 60 7.58 -2.08 -3.50
CA LEU A 60 7.13 -3.44 -3.24
C LEU A 60 6.77 -3.54 -1.76
N GLU A 61 5.51 -3.76 -1.48
CA GLU A 61 5.01 -3.98 -0.13
C GLU A 61 4.84 -5.48 0.10
N ILE A 62 5.55 -6.02 1.07
CA ILE A 62 5.47 -7.42 1.45
C ILE A 62 4.68 -7.49 2.76
N ALA A 63 3.58 -8.22 2.75
CA ALA A 63 2.68 -8.34 3.87
C ALA A 63 2.57 -9.80 4.35
N SER A 64 2.49 -10.00 5.66
CA SER A 64 2.12 -11.30 6.21
C SER A 64 0.64 -11.60 5.93
N PRO A 65 0.21 -12.88 5.95
CA PRO A 65 -1.21 -13.23 5.81
C PRO A 65 -2.10 -12.56 6.86
N GLY A 66 -1.62 -12.38 8.09
CA GLY A 66 -2.32 -11.67 9.15
C GLY A 66 -2.55 -10.21 8.82
N HIS A 67 -1.51 -9.51 8.33
CA HIS A 67 -1.63 -8.12 7.89
C HIS A 67 -2.58 -7.97 6.70
N ALA A 68 -2.47 -8.84 5.70
CA ALA A 68 -3.36 -8.81 4.54
C ALA A 68 -4.84 -8.98 4.94
N ARG A 69 -5.14 -9.84 5.93
CA ARG A 69 -6.50 -9.97 6.49
C ARG A 69 -6.94 -8.71 7.24
N ALA A 70 -6.08 -8.15 8.09
CA ALA A 70 -6.40 -6.94 8.85
C ALA A 70 -6.74 -5.75 7.94
N ILE A 71 -6.00 -5.57 6.84
CA ILE A 71 -6.29 -4.53 5.85
C ILE A 71 -7.63 -4.78 5.14
N ASP A 72 -7.91 -6.00 4.73
CA ASP A 72 -9.20 -6.34 4.11
C ASP A 72 -10.37 -6.11 5.08
N ASP A 73 -10.21 -6.42 6.37
CA ASP A 73 -11.24 -6.19 7.39
C ASP A 73 -11.52 -4.69 7.58
N VAL A 74 -10.48 -3.85 7.58
CA VAL A 74 -10.63 -2.39 7.69
C VAL A 74 -11.31 -1.79 6.45
N GLU A 75 -10.87 -2.18 5.26
CA GLU A 75 -11.28 -1.53 4.00
C GLU A 75 -12.57 -2.12 3.41
N VAL A 76 -12.83 -3.41 3.66
CA VAL A 76 -13.93 -4.15 3.02
C VAL A 76 -14.85 -4.85 4.02
N GLY A 77 -14.35 -5.18 5.22
CA GLY A 77 -15.07 -5.96 6.22
C GLY A 77 -15.07 -7.47 5.99
N ARG A 78 -14.33 -7.96 5.01
CA ARG A 78 -14.16 -9.40 4.70
C ARG A 78 -12.92 -9.63 3.85
N ARG A 79 -12.39 -10.84 3.88
CA ARG A 79 -11.27 -11.23 3.02
C ARG A 79 -11.66 -11.16 1.53
N VAL A 80 -10.94 -10.39 0.74
CA VAL A 80 -11.16 -10.20 -0.70
C VAL A 80 -9.88 -10.21 -1.51
N ALA A 81 -8.78 -9.66 -1.00
CA ALA A 81 -7.53 -9.60 -1.73
C ALA A 81 -6.97 -11.01 -1.96
N GLY A 82 -6.53 -11.25 -3.19
CA GLY A 82 -5.74 -12.41 -3.53
C GLY A 82 -4.29 -12.29 -3.07
N HIS A 83 -3.42 -13.10 -3.66
CA HIS A 83 -1.98 -13.06 -3.37
C HIS A 83 -1.32 -11.76 -3.81
N LEU A 84 -1.80 -11.16 -4.88
CA LEU A 84 -1.33 -9.89 -5.43
C LEU A 84 -2.45 -8.85 -5.43
N ARG A 85 -2.10 -7.62 -5.07
CA ARG A 85 -2.97 -6.47 -5.14
C ARG A 85 -2.17 -5.27 -5.65
N VAL A 86 -2.73 -4.52 -6.59
CA VAL A 86 -2.11 -3.29 -7.09
C VAL A 86 -2.75 -2.10 -6.38
N ALA A 87 -1.95 -1.25 -5.76
CA ALA A 87 -2.40 -0.04 -5.13
C ALA A 87 -1.87 1.19 -5.89
N LEU A 88 -2.78 2.08 -6.29
CA LEU A 88 -2.47 3.30 -7.03
C LEU A 88 -2.82 4.52 -6.19
N GLU A 89 -1.83 5.38 -5.95
CA GLU A 89 -2.09 6.68 -5.32
C GLU A 89 -2.75 7.63 -6.30
N VAL A 90 -3.86 8.23 -5.90
CA VAL A 90 -4.64 9.18 -6.68
C VAL A 90 -4.87 10.49 -5.91
N GLY A 91 -5.15 11.56 -6.61
CA GLY A 91 -5.41 12.87 -5.99
C GLY A 91 -6.77 12.97 -5.31
N ASP A 92 -7.76 12.21 -5.79
CA ASP A 92 -9.11 12.13 -5.25
C ASP A 92 -9.63 10.70 -5.43
N ALA A 93 -9.75 9.97 -4.33
CA ALA A 93 -10.16 8.57 -4.35
C ALA A 93 -11.63 8.39 -4.75
N GLY A 94 -12.50 9.33 -4.39
CA GLY A 94 -13.91 9.30 -4.77
C GLY A 94 -14.10 9.44 -6.28
N ASP A 95 -13.58 10.51 -6.86
CA ASP A 95 -13.67 10.78 -8.28
C ASP A 95 -12.97 9.70 -9.13
N ALA A 96 -11.78 9.23 -8.70
CA ALA A 96 -11.08 8.16 -9.40
C ALA A 96 -11.86 6.83 -9.36
N THR A 97 -12.50 6.51 -8.26
CA THR A 97 -13.35 5.33 -8.12
C THR A 97 -14.56 5.40 -9.05
N ASP A 98 -15.25 6.53 -9.08
CA ASP A 98 -16.42 6.74 -9.93
C ASP A 98 -16.05 6.59 -11.42
N ARG A 99 -14.93 7.17 -11.83
CA ARG A 99 -14.43 7.03 -13.21
C ARG A 99 -14.05 5.58 -13.53
N ALA A 100 -13.39 4.88 -12.61
CA ALA A 100 -13.01 3.48 -12.81
C ALA A 100 -14.24 2.57 -12.97
N VAL A 101 -15.27 2.77 -12.15
CA VAL A 101 -16.54 2.04 -12.23
C VAL A 101 -17.25 2.35 -13.55
N ALA A 102 -17.33 3.63 -13.94
CA ALA A 102 -17.90 4.03 -15.22
C ALA A 102 -17.16 3.42 -16.42
N ALA A 103 -15.87 3.12 -16.28
CA ALA A 103 -15.03 2.49 -17.28
C ALA A 103 -15.03 0.94 -17.23
N GLY A 104 -15.84 0.31 -16.37
CA GLY A 104 -16.05 -1.13 -16.35
C GLY A 104 -15.44 -1.88 -15.19
N ALA A 105 -14.81 -1.21 -14.21
CA ALA A 105 -14.40 -1.86 -12.98
C ALA A 105 -15.62 -2.15 -12.09
N SER A 106 -15.54 -3.25 -11.33
CA SER A 106 -16.56 -3.60 -10.35
C SER A 106 -16.16 -3.08 -8.97
N LEU A 107 -17.05 -2.33 -8.32
CA LEU A 107 -16.83 -1.83 -6.98
C LEU A 107 -16.92 -2.96 -5.96
N VAL A 108 -15.84 -3.21 -5.22
CA VAL A 108 -15.78 -4.16 -4.11
C VAL A 108 -16.06 -3.46 -2.78
N ALA A 109 -15.46 -2.29 -2.57
CA ALA A 109 -15.73 -1.43 -1.43
C ALA A 109 -15.56 0.05 -1.82
N PRO A 110 -16.46 0.94 -1.37
CA PRO A 110 -16.36 2.37 -1.62
C PRO A 110 -15.17 2.99 -0.89
N PRO A 111 -14.80 4.25 -1.24
CA PRO A 111 -13.76 4.97 -0.51
C PRO A 111 -14.04 4.99 0.99
N THR A 112 -13.15 4.36 1.75
CA THR A 112 -13.25 4.16 3.19
C THR A 112 -12.04 4.76 3.88
N ARG A 113 -12.27 5.51 4.95
CA ARG A 113 -11.20 6.08 5.77
C ARG A 113 -10.47 4.99 6.53
N THR A 114 -9.16 4.98 6.43
CA THR A 114 -8.31 4.03 7.15
C THR A 114 -7.73 4.66 8.42
N PRO A 115 -7.38 3.85 9.44
CA PRO A 115 -6.73 4.34 10.66
C PRO A 115 -5.38 5.00 10.42
N TRP A 116 -4.71 4.68 9.30
CA TRP A 116 -3.40 5.23 8.93
C TRP A 116 -3.48 6.49 8.07
N GLY A 117 -4.66 7.12 7.94
CA GLY A 117 -4.80 8.46 7.37
C GLY A 117 -4.96 8.50 5.86
N SER A 118 -5.45 7.46 5.23
CA SER A 118 -5.79 7.44 3.82
C SER A 118 -7.28 7.17 3.57
N LEU A 119 -7.73 7.46 2.34
CA LEU A 119 -9.06 7.12 1.84
C LEU A 119 -8.88 6.10 0.73
N ASN A 120 -9.33 4.86 0.96
CA ASN A 120 -9.06 3.72 0.10
C ASN A 120 -10.34 3.10 -0.44
N SER A 121 -10.43 2.91 -1.75
CA SER A 121 -11.45 2.07 -2.38
C SER A 121 -10.86 0.77 -2.90
N ARG A 122 -11.71 -0.24 -3.05
CA ARG A 122 -11.36 -1.55 -3.59
C ARG A 122 -12.20 -1.85 -4.83
N LEU A 123 -11.54 -2.34 -5.87
CA LEU A 123 -12.14 -2.61 -7.16
C LEU A 123 -11.59 -3.90 -7.75
N ASP A 124 -12.44 -4.64 -8.45
CA ASP A 124 -12.02 -5.65 -9.41
C ASP A 124 -12.00 -4.99 -10.80
N ALA A 125 -10.81 -4.85 -11.35
CA ALA A 125 -10.56 -4.12 -12.57
C ALA A 125 -10.41 -5.04 -13.78
N PRO A 126 -10.48 -4.50 -15.01
CA PRO A 126 -10.17 -5.26 -16.22
C PRO A 126 -8.84 -6.01 -16.13
N ALA A 127 -8.70 -7.11 -16.86
CA ALA A 127 -7.56 -8.02 -16.82
C ALA A 127 -7.39 -8.79 -15.49
N GLY A 128 -8.44 -8.87 -14.67
CA GLY A 128 -8.44 -9.62 -13.42
C GLY A 128 -7.61 -9.00 -12.30
N LEU A 129 -7.32 -7.70 -12.37
CA LEU A 129 -6.56 -7.01 -11.34
C LEU A 129 -7.45 -6.60 -10.18
N HIS A 130 -7.05 -6.96 -8.97
CA HIS A 130 -7.62 -6.41 -7.76
C HIS A 130 -6.90 -5.11 -7.41
N LEU A 131 -7.63 -3.98 -7.40
CA LEU A 131 -7.07 -2.65 -7.21
C LEU A 131 -7.47 -2.07 -5.86
N THR A 132 -6.54 -1.31 -5.29
CA THR A 132 -6.82 -0.25 -4.32
C THR A 132 -6.53 1.09 -4.98
N LEU A 133 -7.50 2.00 -4.99
CA LEU A 133 -7.24 3.41 -5.26
C LEU A 133 -7.16 4.11 -3.91
N PHE A 134 -6.02 4.74 -3.61
CA PHE A 134 -5.83 5.37 -2.33
C PHE A 134 -5.42 6.84 -2.46
N GLN A 135 -5.95 7.64 -1.55
CA GLN A 135 -5.63 9.05 -1.41
C GLN A 135 -5.06 9.29 -0.02
N GLU A 136 -3.85 9.83 0.04
CA GLU A 136 -3.27 10.29 1.30
C GLU A 136 -4.01 11.56 1.76
N LEU A 137 -4.53 11.53 2.99
CA LEU A 137 -5.40 12.61 3.48
C LEU A 137 -4.62 13.77 4.13
N GLY A 138 -3.30 13.74 4.12
CA GLY A 138 -2.45 14.79 4.68
C GLY A 138 -2.74 15.01 6.16
N GLY A 139 -1.96 14.40 7.00
CA GLY A 139 -1.89 14.62 8.44
C GLY A 139 -0.51 14.19 8.86
N GLU A 140 0.05 14.84 9.87
CA GLU A 140 1.33 14.43 10.42
C GLU A 140 1.35 12.92 10.62
N GLU A 141 2.27 12.28 9.94
CA GLU A 141 2.68 10.88 9.96
C GLU A 141 1.79 9.94 10.78
N GLY A 142 0.77 9.40 10.12
CA GLY A 142 -0.10 8.41 10.74
C GLY A 142 0.57 7.06 10.86
N VAL A 143 1.47 6.90 11.83
CA VAL A 143 1.76 5.59 12.37
C VAL A 143 0.54 5.20 13.23
N PRO A 144 -0.20 4.13 12.89
CA PRO A 144 -1.33 3.72 13.69
C PRO A 144 -0.90 3.47 15.14
N PRO A 145 -1.74 3.79 16.14
CA PRO A 145 -1.44 3.47 17.53
C PRO A 145 -1.19 1.97 17.70
N GLY A 146 -0.03 1.60 18.24
CA GLY A 146 0.38 0.21 18.44
C GLY A 146 1.35 -0.33 17.38
N VAL A 147 1.65 0.42 16.33
CA VAL A 147 2.61 0.01 15.31
C VAL A 147 4.01 0.48 15.67
N VAL A 148 4.95 -0.45 15.78
CA VAL A 148 6.37 -0.14 15.96
C VAL A 148 7.00 -0.01 14.59
N ALA A 149 7.51 1.18 14.25
CA ALA A 149 8.31 1.36 13.05
C ALA A 149 9.70 0.75 13.28
N GLU A 150 10.00 -0.35 12.60
CA GLU A 150 11.34 -0.92 12.59
C GLU A 150 12.15 -0.29 11.46
N THR A 151 13.13 0.54 11.81
CA THR A 151 14.14 1.01 10.86
C THR A 151 15.16 -0.11 10.65
N GLY A 152 15.43 -0.46 9.39
CA GLY A 152 16.43 -1.47 9.05
C GLY A 152 17.83 -1.10 9.56
N PRO A 153 18.75 -2.07 9.71
CA PRO A 153 20.10 -1.83 10.18
C PRO A 153 20.88 -0.99 9.17
N GLY A 154 21.01 0.32 9.42
CA GLY A 154 21.65 1.24 8.48
C GLY A 154 22.01 2.63 8.97
N ASP A 155 21.82 2.96 10.24
CA ASP A 155 22.32 4.22 10.80
C ASP A 155 22.91 4.01 12.19
N ASP A 156 24.05 3.34 12.24
CA ASP A 156 24.94 3.46 13.37
C ASP A 156 25.95 4.58 13.03
N PRO A 157 25.93 5.75 13.69
CA PRO A 157 26.91 6.79 13.43
C PRO A 157 28.28 6.26 13.86
N ALA A 158 29.23 6.22 12.93
CA ALA A 158 30.60 5.86 13.18
C ALA A 158 31.15 6.62 14.41
N PRO A 159 31.87 5.94 15.34
CA PRO A 159 32.42 6.60 16.48
C PRO A 159 33.50 7.61 16.03
N HIS A 160 33.29 8.87 16.37
CA HIS A 160 34.29 9.89 16.24
C HIS A 160 35.53 9.48 17.08
N ARG A 161 36.63 9.13 16.39
CA ARG A 161 37.94 9.06 17.01
C ARG A 161 38.41 10.48 17.25
N GLY A 162 38.51 10.87 18.52
CA GLY A 162 39.27 12.01 18.98
C GLY A 162 40.77 11.74 18.95
#